data_d777f15ba018b482ed681ce9479187bd
#
_entry.id   d777f15ba018b482ed681ce9479187bd
#
_cell.length_a   1.000
_cell.length_b   1.000
_cell.length_c   1.000
_cell.angle_alpha   90.00
_cell.angle_beta   90.00
_cell.angle_gamma   90.00
#
_symmetry.space_group_name_H-M   'P 1'
#
loop_
_entity.id
_entity.type
_entity.pdbx_description
1 polymer ?
#
loop_
_entity_poly.entity_id
_entity_poly.type
_entity_poly.pdbx_seq_one_letter_code
_entity_poly.pdbx_strand_id
1 'polypeptide(L)'
;MIPTEQGRRFIEQAARVLEEVDRLTEDAHHARERCAELRVMIPHATYASYAAVDFLKDAAGADQLRIHIREGGSMEALDFVLRRGYHLALLRYAAEDDDHYIHYCARRGLKMEPVMEFEYRLLTNRDGPLAKHEVKDLAELNHYMEIMHDDFQLPGEDGGDGVRWHVNDSRRIHVYERCSQFSILQQLPSAYMWASPMPQRALDQFHLVLKVGGQAVLGRQDSLP
;
A
#
# COMPACT_ATOMS: atom_id res chain seq x y z
N MET A 1 -19.14 -19.46 -6.88
CA MET A 1 -18.96 -19.84 -8.32
C MET A 1 -17.65 -19.19 -8.75
N ILE A 2 -16.64 -20.00 -9.13
CA ILE A 2 -15.33 -19.48 -9.54
C ILE A 2 -15.35 -19.30 -11.06
N PRO A 3 -15.05 -18.11 -11.59
CA PRO A 3 -15.05 -17.89 -13.03
C PRO A 3 -13.94 -18.70 -13.71
N THR A 4 -14.20 -19.15 -14.93
CA THR A 4 -13.19 -19.76 -15.81
C THR A 4 -12.15 -18.69 -16.20
N GLU A 5 -11.00 -19.11 -16.74
CA GLU A 5 -9.97 -18.18 -17.22
C GLU A 5 -10.53 -17.18 -18.26
N GLN A 6 -11.35 -17.67 -19.17
CA GLN A 6 -12.06 -16.86 -20.16
C GLN A 6 -13.08 -15.93 -19.51
N GLY A 7 -13.76 -16.37 -18.45
CA GLY A 7 -14.66 -15.58 -17.63
C GLY A 7 -13.95 -14.45 -16.88
N ARG A 8 -12.76 -14.69 -16.33
CA ARG A 8 -11.93 -13.65 -15.70
C ARG A 8 -11.52 -12.58 -16.68
N ARG A 9 -11.01 -12.96 -17.85
CA ARG A 9 -10.65 -12.00 -18.92
C ARG A 9 -11.85 -11.16 -19.37
N PHE A 10 -13.03 -11.77 -19.45
CA PHE A 10 -14.26 -11.04 -19.80
C PHE A 10 -14.64 -10.04 -18.70
N ILE A 11 -14.61 -10.43 -17.42
CA ILE A 11 -14.90 -9.55 -16.29
C ILE A 11 -13.94 -8.36 -16.25
N GLU A 12 -12.64 -8.61 -16.44
CA GLU A 12 -11.63 -7.55 -16.51
C GLU A 12 -11.88 -6.58 -17.66
N GLN A 13 -12.24 -7.08 -18.84
CA GLN A 13 -12.56 -6.24 -19.97
C GLN A 13 -13.86 -5.46 -19.74
N ALA A 14 -14.88 -6.08 -19.19
CA ALA A 14 -16.14 -5.42 -18.86
C ALA A 14 -15.94 -4.33 -17.79
N ALA A 15 -15.13 -4.56 -16.77
CA ALA A 15 -14.77 -3.55 -15.77
C ALA A 15 -14.09 -2.33 -16.42
N ARG A 16 -13.15 -2.55 -17.36
CA ARG A 16 -12.49 -1.47 -18.10
C ARG A 16 -13.47 -0.65 -18.93
N VAL A 17 -14.42 -1.31 -19.58
CA VAL A 17 -15.45 -0.61 -20.39
C VAL A 17 -16.35 0.22 -19.49
N LEU A 18 -16.78 -0.30 -18.36
CA LEU A 18 -17.60 0.45 -17.40
C LEU A 18 -16.86 1.67 -16.86
N GLU A 19 -15.60 1.53 -16.49
CA GLU A 19 -14.77 2.65 -16.03
C GLU A 19 -14.57 3.71 -17.13
N GLU A 20 -14.44 3.31 -18.40
CA GLU A 20 -14.32 4.24 -19.51
C GLU A 20 -15.66 4.97 -19.77
N VAL A 21 -16.80 4.28 -19.63
CA VAL A 21 -18.13 4.91 -19.68
C VAL A 21 -18.32 5.91 -18.55
N ASP A 22 -17.93 5.55 -17.33
CA ASP A 22 -17.99 6.46 -16.18
C ASP A 22 -17.12 7.70 -16.43
N ARG A 23 -15.91 7.51 -16.96
CA ARG A 23 -15.02 8.62 -17.34
C ARG A 23 -15.63 9.53 -18.40
N LEU A 24 -16.22 8.97 -19.46
CA LEU A 24 -16.87 9.74 -20.51
C LEU A 24 -18.08 10.52 -20.00
N THR A 25 -18.85 9.94 -19.10
CA THR A 25 -19.99 10.62 -18.47
C THR A 25 -19.54 11.72 -17.51
N GLU A 26 -18.47 11.51 -16.77
CA GLU A 26 -17.84 12.52 -15.92
C GLU A 26 -17.25 13.66 -16.74
N ASP A 27 -16.51 13.36 -17.82
CA ASP A 27 -15.94 14.38 -18.72
C ASP A 27 -17.05 15.24 -19.36
N ALA A 28 -18.20 14.65 -19.72
CA ALA A 28 -19.36 15.37 -20.24
C ALA A 28 -20.03 16.28 -19.18
N HIS A 29 -20.01 15.89 -17.91
CA HIS A 29 -20.48 16.72 -16.81
C HIS A 29 -19.49 17.84 -16.46
N HIS A 30 -18.17 17.59 -16.55
CA HIS A 30 -17.11 18.54 -16.24
C HIS A 30 -16.96 19.69 -17.25
N ALA A 31 -17.39 19.51 -18.47
CA ALA A 31 -17.44 20.62 -19.46
C ALA A 31 -18.38 21.75 -19.02
N ARG A 32 -19.20 21.54 -18.01
CA ARG A 32 -20.16 22.52 -17.48
C ARG A 32 -19.73 23.26 -16.21
N GLU A 33 -18.80 22.73 -15.43
CA GLU A 33 -18.38 23.36 -14.17
C GLU A 33 -16.84 23.31 -14.03
N ARG A 34 -16.20 24.45 -13.76
CA ARG A 34 -14.75 24.56 -13.46
C ARG A 34 -14.47 24.02 -12.06
N CYS A 35 -14.69 22.74 -11.84
CA CYS A 35 -14.34 22.09 -10.59
C CYS A 35 -12.90 21.60 -10.67
N ALA A 36 -12.08 21.94 -9.68
CA ALA A 36 -10.75 21.37 -9.55
C ALA A 36 -10.88 19.89 -9.18
N GLU A 37 -10.37 18.99 -10.04
CA GLU A 37 -10.40 17.56 -9.80
C GLU A 37 -8.99 17.02 -9.62
N LEU A 38 -8.79 16.20 -8.58
CA LEU A 38 -7.55 15.50 -8.31
C LEU A 38 -7.83 14.01 -8.10
N ARG A 39 -7.19 13.17 -8.91
CA ARG A 39 -7.24 11.70 -8.80
C ARG A 39 -5.88 11.18 -8.41
N VAL A 40 -5.79 10.50 -7.26
CA VAL A 40 -4.53 10.05 -6.67
C VAL A 40 -4.60 8.58 -6.30
N MET A 41 -3.56 7.83 -6.66
CA MET A 41 -3.30 6.49 -6.14
C MET A 41 -2.31 6.55 -4.99
N ILE A 42 -2.59 5.86 -3.90
CA ILE A 42 -1.69 5.74 -2.75
C ILE A 42 -1.47 4.27 -2.39
N PRO A 43 -0.31 3.90 -1.83
CA PRO A 43 -0.08 2.53 -1.38
C PRO A 43 -0.91 2.22 -0.13
N HIS A 44 -1.11 0.94 0.15
CA HIS A 44 -1.67 0.46 1.42
C HIS A 44 -0.70 0.77 2.58
N ALA A 45 -0.58 2.04 2.93
CA ALA A 45 0.34 2.53 3.94
C ALA A 45 -0.29 3.64 4.79
N THR A 46 -0.21 3.50 6.11
CA THR A 46 -0.84 4.43 7.04
C THR A 46 -0.30 5.85 6.90
N TYR A 47 1.01 6.02 6.68
CA TYR A 47 1.60 7.34 6.45
C TYR A 47 0.98 8.05 5.23
N ALA A 48 0.74 7.32 4.14
CA ALA A 48 0.16 7.87 2.92
C ALA A 48 -1.29 8.32 3.13
N SER A 49 -2.11 7.51 3.81
CA SER A 49 -3.50 7.87 4.12
C SER A 49 -3.59 9.07 5.06
N TYR A 50 -2.70 9.15 6.06
CA TYR A 50 -2.68 10.29 6.97
C TYR A 50 -2.19 11.56 6.28
N ALA A 51 -1.19 11.47 5.39
CA ALA A 51 -0.77 12.60 4.56
C ALA A 51 -1.90 13.09 3.64
N ALA A 52 -2.64 12.16 3.03
CA ALA A 52 -3.82 12.49 2.24
C ALA A 52 -4.90 13.20 3.07
N VAL A 53 -5.18 12.73 4.29
CA VAL A 53 -6.13 13.38 5.21
C VAL A 53 -5.65 14.79 5.60
N ASP A 54 -4.37 14.96 5.88
CA ASP A 54 -3.83 16.30 6.22
C ASP A 54 -3.93 17.24 5.01
N PHE A 55 -3.62 16.80 3.80
CA PHE A 55 -3.86 17.55 2.57
C PHE A 55 -5.35 17.94 2.40
N LEU A 56 -6.28 17.00 2.66
CA LEU A 56 -7.72 17.26 2.57
C LEU A 56 -8.19 18.33 3.55
N LYS A 57 -7.60 18.40 4.75
CA LYS A 57 -7.91 19.48 5.71
C LYS A 57 -7.52 20.85 5.18
N ASP A 58 -6.33 20.95 4.56
CA ASP A 58 -5.86 22.20 3.97
C ASP A 58 -6.68 22.60 2.74
N ALA A 59 -7.14 21.62 1.97
CA ALA A 59 -7.95 21.83 0.77
C ALA A 59 -9.44 22.08 1.05
N ALA A 60 -9.93 21.80 2.26
CA ALA A 60 -11.36 21.83 2.61
C ALA A 60 -12.03 23.22 2.47
N GLY A 61 -11.25 24.30 2.36
CA GLY A 61 -11.75 25.66 2.12
C GLY A 61 -12.01 26.02 0.66
N ALA A 62 -11.75 25.13 -0.28
CA ALA A 62 -11.98 25.39 -1.71
C ALA A 62 -13.47 25.30 -2.06
N ASP A 63 -13.96 26.28 -2.84
CA ASP A 63 -15.39 26.36 -3.21
C ASP A 63 -15.85 25.18 -4.08
N GLN A 64 -14.97 24.66 -4.94
CA GLN A 64 -15.25 23.53 -5.83
C GLN A 64 -14.02 22.63 -5.90
N LEU A 65 -14.09 21.47 -5.23
CA LEU A 65 -13.02 20.50 -5.17
C LEU A 65 -13.58 19.08 -5.24
N ARG A 66 -13.08 18.29 -6.17
CA ARG A 66 -13.36 16.86 -6.24
C ARG A 66 -12.06 16.09 -6.14
N ILE A 67 -11.93 15.23 -5.14
CA ILE A 67 -10.74 14.44 -4.93
C ILE A 67 -11.11 12.96 -4.89
N HIS A 68 -10.43 12.16 -5.71
CA HIS A 68 -10.53 10.70 -5.71
C HIS A 68 -9.22 10.14 -5.16
N ILE A 69 -9.29 9.44 -4.06
CA ILE A 69 -8.17 8.73 -3.47
C ILE A 69 -8.47 7.24 -3.53
N ARG A 70 -7.58 6.49 -4.15
CA ARG A 70 -7.66 5.03 -4.22
C ARG A 70 -6.40 4.42 -3.65
N GLU A 71 -6.55 3.33 -2.92
CA GLU A 71 -5.43 2.52 -2.43
C GLU A 71 -5.20 1.33 -3.37
N GLY A 72 -3.91 0.98 -3.58
CA GLY A 72 -3.54 -0.16 -4.40
C GLY A 72 -2.04 -0.38 -4.46
N GLY A 73 -1.64 -1.46 -5.12
CA GLY A 73 -0.24 -1.80 -5.35
C GLY A 73 0.43 -0.89 -6.38
N SER A 74 1.76 -0.87 -6.40
CA SER A 74 2.53 0.04 -7.26
C SER A 74 2.26 -0.15 -8.74
N MET A 75 2.10 -1.40 -9.21
CA MET A 75 1.79 -1.67 -10.62
C MET A 75 0.38 -1.25 -11.00
N GLU A 76 -0.60 -1.48 -10.11
CA GLU A 76 -1.95 -0.98 -10.30
C GLU A 76 -1.96 0.55 -10.37
N ALA A 77 -1.25 1.21 -9.47
CA ALA A 77 -1.14 2.67 -9.45
C ALA A 77 -0.56 3.24 -10.75
N LEU A 78 0.47 2.59 -11.31
CA LEU A 78 1.02 2.96 -12.61
C LEU A 78 0.02 2.76 -13.76
N ASP A 79 -0.78 1.68 -13.75
CA ASP A 79 -1.83 1.48 -14.75
C ASP A 79 -2.91 2.57 -14.67
N PHE A 80 -3.29 2.98 -13.46
CA PHE A 80 -4.27 4.05 -13.27
C PHE A 80 -3.77 5.40 -13.78
N VAL A 81 -2.50 5.74 -13.56
CA VAL A 81 -1.93 6.99 -14.12
C VAL A 81 -1.80 6.91 -15.63
N LEU A 82 -1.34 5.78 -16.17
CA LEU A 82 -1.07 5.66 -17.60
C LEU A 82 -2.33 5.54 -18.45
N ARG A 83 -3.41 4.94 -17.94
CA ARG A 83 -4.56 4.53 -18.75
C ARG A 83 -5.90 5.02 -18.27
N ARG A 84 -6.01 5.45 -16.98
CA ARG A 84 -7.30 5.74 -16.35
C ARG A 84 -7.46 7.19 -15.89
N GLY A 85 -6.58 8.08 -16.34
CA GLY A 85 -6.65 9.51 -16.08
C GLY A 85 -6.39 9.91 -14.62
N TYR A 86 -5.63 9.10 -13.86
CA TYR A 86 -5.13 9.52 -12.58
C TYR A 86 -3.95 10.48 -12.75
N HIS A 87 -3.90 11.49 -11.89
CA HIS A 87 -2.94 12.59 -12.03
C HIS A 87 -1.64 12.31 -11.27
N LEU A 88 -1.71 11.54 -10.18
CA LEU A 88 -0.61 11.26 -9.29
C LEU A 88 -0.71 9.85 -8.74
N ALA A 89 0.44 9.19 -8.59
CA ALA A 89 0.56 7.95 -7.85
C ALA A 89 1.74 8.01 -6.89
N LEU A 90 1.52 7.57 -5.65
CA LEU A 90 2.58 7.28 -4.70
C LEU A 90 2.89 5.78 -4.78
N LEU A 91 4.09 5.45 -5.23
CA LEU A 91 4.56 4.07 -5.37
C LEU A 91 5.31 3.63 -4.11
N ARG A 92 5.20 2.35 -3.77
CA ARG A 92 5.98 1.73 -2.71
C ARG A 92 6.58 0.43 -3.23
N TYR A 93 7.89 0.33 -3.22
CA TYR A 93 8.65 -0.81 -3.73
C TYR A 93 9.91 -1.00 -2.90
N ALA A 94 10.59 -2.13 -3.07
CA ALA A 94 11.86 -2.38 -2.43
C ALA A 94 12.95 -1.50 -3.07
N ALA A 95 13.88 -0.96 -2.27
CA ALA A 95 14.88 -0.03 -2.77
C ALA A 95 15.81 -0.67 -3.83
N GLU A 96 15.99 -1.99 -3.78
CA GLU A 96 16.68 -2.77 -4.81
C GLU A 96 16.01 -2.72 -6.19
N ASP A 97 14.73 -2.35 -6.24
CA ASP A 97 13.94 -2.23 -7.48
C ASP A 97 13.89 -0.79 -8.01
N ASP A 98 14.60 0.15 -7.39
CA ASP A 98 14.54 1.58 -7.72
C ASP A 98 14.86 1.84 -9.19
N ASP A 99 15.98 1.32 -9.69
CA ASP A 99 16.36 1.43 -11.09
C ASP A 99 15.28 0.89 -12.04
N HIS A 100 14.65 -0.20 -11.67
CA HIS A 100 13.58 -0.81 -12.46
C HIS A 100 12.38 0.13 -12.59
N TYR A 101 11.88 0.67 -11.47
CA TYR A 101 10.75 1.59 -11.46
C TYR A 101 11.07 2.91 -12.15
N ILE A 102 12.27 3.47 -11.96
CA ILE A 102 12.73 4.67 -12.66
C ILE A 102 12.72 4.46 -14.17
N HIS A 103 13.33 3.37 -14.65
CA HIS A 103 13.36 3.07 -16.07
C HIS A 103 11.97 2.77 -16.65
N TYR A 104 11.14 2.06 -15.92
CA TYR A 104 9.76 1.77 -16.31
C TYR A 104 8.94 3.04 -16.51
N CYS A 105 9.02 3.97 -15.56
CA CYS A 105 8.34 5.27 -15.60
C CYS A 105 8.87 6.16 -16.71
N ALA A 106 10.19 6.30 -16.82
CA ALA A 106 10.83 7.15 -17.84
C ALA A 106 10.46 6.75 -19.27
N ARG A 107 10.45 5.44 -19.57
CA ARG A 107 10.05 4.92 -20.90
C ARG A 107 8.60 5.22 -21.25
N ARG A 108 7.77 5.58 -20.29
CA ARG A 108 6.34 5.90 -20.46
C ARG A 108 6.02 7.38 -20.27
N GLY A 109 7.06 8.22 -20.18
CA GLY A 109 6.93 9.66 -20.03
C GLY A 109 6.44 10.11 -18.65
N LEU A 110 6.51 9.24 -17.64
CA LEU A 110 6.20 9.59 -16.29
C LEU A 110 7.43 10.17 -15.57
N LYS A 111 7.24 11.28 -14.86
CA LYS A 111 8.22 11.83 -13.94
C LYS A 111 8.09 11.14 -12.59
N MET A 112 9.19 10.69 -12.05
CA MET A 112 9.26 10.05 -10.76
C MET A 112 10.18 10.87 -9.83
N GLU A 113 9.76 11.05 -8.59
CA GLU A 113 10.52 11.75 -7.56
C GLU A 113 10.53 10.92 -6.28
N PRO A 114 11.71 10.66 -5.67
CA PRO A 114 11.77 9.96 -4.41
C PRO A 114 11.17 10.83 -3.30
N VAL A 115 10.36 10.22 -2.45
CA VAL A 115 9.70 10.90 -1.33
C VAL A 115 10.38 10.56 -0.01
N MET A 116 10.57 9.28 0.26
CA MET A 116 11.21 8.80 1.49
C MET A 116 11.66 7.35 1.33
N GLU A 117 12.70 7.01 2.06
CA GLU A 117 13.14 5.64 2.29
C GLU A 117 12.86 5.27 3.74
N PHE A 118 12.47 4.02 4.00
CA PHE A 118 12.18 3.56 5.35
C PHE A 118 12.40 2.06 5.51
N GLU A 119 12.61 1.65 6.74
CA GLU A 119 12.65 0.25 7.12
C GLU A 119 11.28 -0.20 7.62
N TYR A 120 10.90 -1.42 7.29
CA TYR A 120 9.75 -2.06 7.90
C TYR A 120 10.03 -2.37 9.36
N ARG A 121 9.02 -2.21 10.20
CA ARG A 121 9.07 -2.46 11.62
C ARG A 121 7.97 -3.43 12.03
N LEU A 122 8.18 -4.14 13.10
CA LEU A 122 7.19 -5.05 13.64
C LEU A 122 6.09 -4.25 14.34
N LEU A 123 4.87 -4.35 13.84
CA LEU A 123 3.66 -3.76 14.42
C LEU A 123 2.88 -4.83 15.16
N THR A 124 2.52 -4.57 16.41
CA THR A 124 1.78 -5.50 17.26
C THR A 124 0.88 -4.76 18.25
N ASN A 125 0.01 -5.49 18.93
CA ASN A 125 -0.81 -4.95 20.00
C ASN A 125 0.07 -4.44 21.16
N ARG A 126 -0.24 -3.25 21.67
CA ARG A 126 0.55 -2.58 22.75
C ARG A 126 0.61 -3.41 24.04
N ASP A 127 -0.44 -4.17 24.35
CA ASP A 127 -0.52 -5.02 25.54
C ASP A 127 -0.10 -6.48 25.26
N GLY A 128 0.15 -6.80 24.00
CA GLY A 128 0.53 -8.14 23.56
C GLY A 128 1.92 -8.59 24.05
N PRO A 129 2.19 -9.90 23.99
CA PRO A 129 3.48 -10.44 24.44
C PRO A 129 4.65 -9.87 23.64
N LEU A 130 4.50 -9.66 22.33
CA LEU A 130 5.56 -9.09 21.49
C LEU A 130 5.89 -7.63 21.81
N ALA A 131 4.95 -6.87 22.36
CA ALA A 131 5.23 -5.49 22.79
C ALA A 131 6.27 -5.42 23.89
N LYS A 132 6.27 -6.42 24.78
CA LYS A 132 7.14 -6.52 25.97
C LYS A 132 8.41 -7.35 25.73
N HIS A 133 8.42 -8.13 24.65
CA HIS A 133 9.52 -9.02 24.31
C HIS A 133 10.44 -8.41 23.26
N GLU A 134 11.74 -8.45 23.45
CA GLU A 134 12.72 -8.08 22.43
C GLU A 134 12.99 -9.30 21.55
N VAL A 135 12.58 -9.22 20.30
CA VAL A 135 12.82 -10.26 19.30
C VAL A 135 14.28 -10.21 18.89
N LYS A 136 15.04 -11.26 19.25
CA LYS A 136 16.47 -11.38 18.93
C LYS A 136 16.71 -12.24 17.67
N ASP A 137 15.80 -13.16 17.40
CA ASP A 137 15.84 -14.04 16.23
C ASP A 137 14.46 -14.08 15.60
N LEU A 138 14.42 -13.99 14.27
CA LEU A 138 13.19 -14.10 13.48
C LEU A 138 12.46 -15.42 13.73
N ALA A 139 13.18 -16.50 14.00
CA ALA A 139 12.57 -17.79 14.31
C ALA A 139 11.62 -17.74 15.54
N GLU A 140 11.81 -16.79 16.45
CA GLU A 140 10.90 -16.58 17.59
C GLU A 140 9.49 -16.18 17.13
N LEU A 141 9.39 -15.50 15.99
CA LEU A 141 8.11 -15.07 15.41
C LEU A 141 7.25 -16.23 14.89
N ASN A 142 7.84 -17.42 14.69
CA ASN A 142 7.10 -18.62 14.27
C ASN A 142 6.03 -19.05 15.30
N HIS A 143 6.13 -18.60 16.55
CA HIS A 143 5.13 -18.87 17.58
C HIS A 143 3.93 -17.91 17.53
N TYR A 144 4.01 -16.86 16.77
CA TYR A 144 3.01 -15.80 16.64
C TYR A 144 2.26 -15.88 15.32
N MET A 145 1.16 -15.16 15.18
CA MET A 145 0.36 -15.11 13.96
C MET A 145 0.80 -13.91 13.12
N GLU A 146 1.31 -14.15 11.93
CA GLU A 146 1.64 -13.10 10.97
C GLU A 146 0.41 -12.65 10.20
N ILE A 147 0.20 -11.34 10.10
CA ILE A 147 -0.82 -10.74 9.25
C ILE A 147 -0.12 -10.12 8.04
N MET A 148 -0.55 -10.51 6.85
CA MET A 148 -0.01 -10.02 5.59
C MET A 148 -1.06 -9.33 4.75
N HIS A 149 -0.60 -8.33 4.00
CA HIS A 149 -1.36 -7.73 2.90
C HIS A 149 -0.72 -8.17 1.57
N ASP A 150 -1.55 -8.70 0.69
CA ASP A 150 -1.10 -9.43 -0.50
C ASP A 150 -1.25 -8.56 -1.77
N ASP A 151 -0.58 -7.40 -1.80
CA ASP A 151 -0.68 -6.42 -2.88
C ASP A 151 0.66 -6.03 -3.54
N PHE A 152 1.73 -6.75 -3.24
CA PHE A 152 3.06 -6.42 -3.74
C PHE A 152 3.38 -7.20 -5.02
N GLN A 153 3.60 -6.49 -6.14
CA GLN A 153 3.99 -7.08 -7.43
C GLN A 153 5.14 -6.27 -8.05
N LEU A 154 6.13 -6.96 -8.60
CA LEU A 154 7.21 -6.35 -9.37
C LEU A 154 6.77 -6.09 -10.82
N PRO A 155 7.24 -5.00 -11.47
CA PRO A 155 6.98 -4.75 -12.88
C PRO A 155 7.67 -5.80 -13.77
N GLY A 156 6.88 -6.59 -14.50
CA GLY A 156 7.39 -7.51 -15.52
C GLY A 156 7.57 -8.94 -15.08
N GLU A 157 7.23 -9.29 -13.85
CA GLU A 157 7.18 -10.68 -13.39
C GLU A 157 5.72 -11.13 -13.24
N ASP A 158 5.28 -11.99 -14.14
CA ASP A 158 4.06 -12.78 -13.95
C ASP A 158 4.33 -13.79 -12.82
N GLY A 159 4.03 -13.41 -11.59
CA GLY A 159 4.11 -14.30 -10.43
C GLY A 159 5.43 -14.28 -9.66
N GLY A 160 6.19 -13.21 -9.70
CA GLY A 160 7.33 -13.03 -8.80
C GLY A 160 6.87 -13.05 -7.35
N ASP A 161 7.46 -13.95 -6.57
CA ASP A 161 7.22 -14.06 -5.13
C ASP A 161 7.42 -12.67 -4.51
N GLY A 162 6.31 -12.08 -4.06
CA GLY A 162 6.35 -10.83 -3.33
C GLY A 162 7.40 -10.89 -2.25
N VAL A 163 8.03 -9.79 -1.99
CA VAL A 163 9.15 -9.59 -1.05
C VAL A 163 9.33 -10.75 -0.08
N ARG A 164 10.50 -11.37 -0.06
CA ARG A 164 10.89 -12.48 0.83
C ARG A 164 10.94 -12.08 2.32
N TRP A 165 9.95 -11.34 2.77
CA TRP A 165 9.77 -10.92 4.15
C TRP A 165 9.14 -12.01 5.03
N HIS A 166 8.90 -13.20 4.44
CA HIS A 166 8.14 -14.26 5.05
C HIS A 166 8.96 -15.00 6.10
N VAL A 167 8.72 -14.62 7.32
CA VAL A 167 9.31 -15.29 8.48
C VAL A 167 8.51 -16.56 8.86
N ASN A 168 7.20 -16.55 8.60
CA ASN A 168 6.32 -17.58 9.15
C ASN A 168 5.44 -18.23 8.08
N ASP A 169 5.86 -19.39 7.55
CA ASP A 169 5.10 -20.11 6.54
C ASP A 169 3.91 -20.90 7.09
N SER A 170 3.84 -21.10 8.40
CA SER A 170 2.86 -21.99 9.03
C SER A 170 1.70 -21.28 9.73
N ARG A 171 1.87 -20.04 10.14
CA ARG A 171 0.87 -19.29 10.94
C ARG A 171 0.64 -17.89 10.36
N ARG A 172 -0.19 -17.82 9.33
CA ARG A 172 -0.38 -16.60 8.54
C ARG A 172 -1.84 -16.31 8.25
N ILE A 173 -2.21 -15.03 8.28
CA ILE A 173 -3.51 -14.51 7.88
C ILE A 173 -3.28 -13.55 6.72
N HIS A 174 -3.85 -13.85 5.56
CA HIS A 174 -3.85 -12.95 4.42
C HIS A 174 -5.07 -12.03 4.49
N VAL A 175 -4.84 -10.73 4.46
CA VAL A 175 -5.88 -9.71 4.55
C VAL A 175 -5.73 -8.74 3.39
N TYR A 176 -6.84 -8.46 2.73
CA TYR A 176 -6.88 -7.55 1.58
C TYR A 176 -7.40 -6.16 1.95
N GLU A 177 -7.91 -6.01 3.16
CA GLU A 177 -8.52 -4.78 3.68
C GLU A 177 -7.77 -4.24 4.88
N ARG A 178 -7.30 -2.98 4.82
CA ARG A 178 -6.48 -2.38 5.88
C ARG A 178 -7.20 -2.31 7.23
N CYS A 179 -8.47 -1.93 7.25
CA CYS A 179 -9.23 -1.85 8.50
C CYS A 179 -9.29 -3.20 9.22
N SER A 180 -9.39 -4.30 8.47
CA SER A 180 -9.38 -5.65 9.01
C SER A 180 -8.04 -6.00 9.67
N GLN A 181 -6.91 -5.57 9.11
CA GLN A 181 -5.58 -5.79 9.70
C GLN A 181 -5.47 -5.21 11.11
N PHE A 182 -5.86 -3.94 11.28
CA PHE A 182 -5.79 -3.28 12.58
C PHE A 182 -6.77 -3.87 13.58
N SER A 183 -7.98 -4.23 13.14
CA SER A 183 -8.96 -4.91 13.98
C SER A 183 -8.46 -6.29 14.46
N ILE A 184 -7.79 -7.04 13.59
CA ILE A 184 -7.20 -8.34 13.96
C ILE A 184 -6.07 -8.12 14.98
N LEU A 185 -5.16 -7.16 14.75
CA LEU A 185 -4.09 -6.85 15.72
C LEU A 185 -4.63 -6.44 17.09
N GLN A 186 -5.74 -5.70 17.12
CA GLN A 186 -6.39 -5.32 18.39
C GLN A 186 -6.99 -6.51 19.13
N GLN A 187 -7.65 -7.42 18.41
CA GLN A 187 -8.38 -8.54 18.99
C GLN A 187 -7.51 -9.79 19.19
N LEU A 188 -6.38 -9.88 18.52
CA LEU A 188 -5.44 -11.00 18.60
C LEU A 188 -4.07 -10.50 19.08
N PRO A 189 -3.84 -10.37 20.42
CA PRO A 189 -2.60 -9.80 20.97
C PRO A 189 -1.33 -10.57 20.62
N SER A 190 -1.45 -11.83 20.20
CA SER A 190 -0.35 -12.68 19.74
C SER A 190 -0.07 -12.53 18.24
N ALA A 191 -0.72 -11.59 17.56
CA ALA A 191 -0.46 -11.33 16.14
C ALA A 191 0.52 -10.17 15.94
N TYR A 192 1.17 -10.19 14.79
CA TYR A 192 2.04 -9.12 14.33
C TYR A 192 1.92 -8.92 12.82
N MET A 193 2.38 -7.79 12.34
CA MET A 193 2.61 -7.54 10.92
C MET A 193 3.86 -6.69 10.73
N TRP A 194 4.41 -6.74 9.53
CA TRP A 194 5.45 -5.79 9.12
C TRP A 194 4.78 -4.52 8.59
N ALA A 195 5.14 -3.39 9.15
CA ALA A 195 4.54 -2.12 8.81
C ALA A 195 5.59 -1.07 8.47
N SER A 196 5.27 -0.22 7.50
CA SER A 196 5.95 1.04 7.28
C SER A 196 5.78 1.98 8.48
N PRO A 197 6.57 3.07 8.60
CA PRO A 197 6.39 4.04 9.65
C PRO A 197 4.94 4.51 9.78
N MET A 198 4.45 4.64 11.00
CA MET A 198 3.10 5.09 11.31
C MET A 198 3.14 6.33 12.20
N PRO A 199 2.27 7.33 11.95
CA PRO A 199 2.10 8.45 12.86
C PRO A 199 1.69 7.97 14.27
N GLN A 200 2.21 8.61 15.32
CA GLN A 200 1.90 8.24 16.71
C GLN A 200 0.38 8.24 16.97
N ARG A 201 -0.35 9.22 16.43
CA ARG A 201 -1.82 9.30 16.52
C ARG A 201 -2.53 8.04 15.99
N ALA A 202 -1.98 7.38 14.95
CA ALA A 202 -2.54 6.13 14.44
C ALA A 202 -2.24 4.96 15.38
N LEU A 203 -1.03 4.88 15.91
CA LEU A 203 -0.65 3.87 16.89
C LEU A 203 -1.54 3.95 18.14
N ASP A 204 -1.80 5.16 18.63
CA ASP A 204 -2.64 5.37 19.80
C ASP A 204 -4.10 5.04 19.52
N GLN A 205 -4.62 5.44 18.35
CA GLN A 205 -6.00 5.16 17.93
C GLN A 205 -6.29 3.65 17.89
N PHE A 206 -5.35 2.86 17.37
CA PHE A 206 -5.51 1.42 17.22
C PHE A 206 -4.88 0.61 18.37
N HIS A 207 -4.37 1.27 19.40
CA HIS A 207 -3.73 0.64 20.54
C HIS A 207 -2.57 -0.29 20.15
N LEU A 208 -1.77 0.16 19.20
CA LEU A 208 -0.66 -0.57 18.62
C LEU A 208 0.69 0.04 19.02
N VAL A 209 1.75 -0.72 18.80
CA VAL A 209 3.13 -0.29 18.96
C VAL A 209 3.99 -0.79 17.80
N LEU A 210 4.84 0.11 17.29
CA LEU A 210 5.92 -0.23 16.37
C LEU A 210 7.18 -0.52 17.16
N LYS A 211 7.75 -1.68 16.95
CA LYS A 211 9.03 -2.06 17.53
C LYS A 211 10.13 -1.92 16.49
N VAL A 212 11.26 -1.37 16.90
CA VAL A 212 12.47 -1.41 16.10
C VAL A 212 12.87 -2.88 16.03
N GLY A 213 12.84 -3.47 14.84
CA GLY A 213 13.44 -4.78 14.61
C GLY A 213 14.94 -4.67 14.92
N GLY A 214 15.50 -5.64 15.64
CA GLY A 214 16.95 -5.74 15.76
C GLY A 214 17.58 -5.74 14.35
N GLN A 215 18.78 -5.19 14.19
CA GLN A 215 19.49 -5.06 12.91
C GLN A 215 19.64 -6.37 12.09
N ALA A 216 19.29 -7.51 12.67
CA ALA A 216 19.32 -8.82 12.03
C ALA A 216 18.06 -9.18 11.23
N VAL A 217 16.99 -8.35 11.30
CA VAL A 217 15.65 -8.76 10.87
C VAL A 217 15.34 -8.35 9.42
N LEU A 218 16.00 -7.32 8.93
CA LEU A 218 15.79 -6.84 7.57
C LEU A 218 17.13 -6.82 6.88
N GLY A 219 17.25 -7.51 5.76
CA GLY A 219 18.44 -7.47 4.94
C GLY A 219 18.88 -6.01 4.80
N ARG A 220 20.05 -5.74 5.34
CA ARG A 220 20.68 -4.43 5.34
C ARG A 220 20.77 -3.96 3.90
N GLN A 221 20.02 -2.95 3.55
CA GLN A 221 20.33 -2.19 2.36
C GLN A 221 21.49 -1.28 2.73
N ASP A 222 22.67 -1.68 2.29
CA ASP A 222 23.83 -0.82 2.36
C ASP A 222 23.56 0.36 1.43
N SER A 223 23.40 1.53 2.03
CA SER A 223 23.49 2.79 1.31
C SER A 223 24.83 2.81 0.58
N LEU A 224 24.78 2.79 -0.73
CA LEU A 224 25.96 3.06 -1.57
C LEU A 224 26.45 4.49 -1.32
N PRO A 225 27.76 4.70 -1.35
CA PRO A 225 28.40 5.98 -1.08
C PRO A 225 28.06 7.08 -2.09
#